data_4b31768c234607656346eb6f40a02a50
#
_entry.id   4b31768c234607656346eb6f40a02a50
#
_cell.length_a   1.000
_cell.length_b   1.000
_cell.length_c   1.000
_cell.angle_alpha   90.00
_cell.angle_beta   90.00
_cell.angle_gamma   90.00
#
_symmetry.space_group_name_H-M   'P 1'
#
loop_
_entity.id
_entity.type
_entity.pdbx_description
1 polymer ?
#
loop_
_entity_poly.entity_id
_entity_poly.type
_entity_poly.pdbx_seq_one_letter_code
_entity_poly.pdbx_strand_id
1 'polypeptide(L)'
;LDADTVVASNYFIEIDSFFQVSKIQAVSIHFEHPINGNNYTDFHYNQIINYELHLRYYKNALSYVGVPYAFHTIGSAFALTASAYARQGGMNRRKAGEDFYFINKLIKGEKFGEIINTTVKPSPRMSNRVPFGTGRAILEAFQKKKDLTLTYNFKSFEVLKEWVDNILKERYIYNDFPKLIKEYIRFQDWNILHDMFLNNSQSKENYLKLFFTKFDAFWML
;
A
#
# COMPACT_ATOMS: atom_id res chain seq x y z
N LEU A 1 6.35 -12.67 9.25
CA LEU A 1 7.72 -12.19 9.51
C LEU A 1 8.72 -12.95 8.65
N ASP A 2 9.72 -12.26 8.10
CA ASP A 2 10.86 -12.88 7.45
C ASP A 2 11.92 -13.31 8.48
N ALA A 3 12.74 -14.28 8.16
CA ALA A 3 13.71 -14.87 9.08
C ALA A 3 14.82 -13.90 9.52
N ASP A 4 15.05 -12.82 8.77
CA ASP A 4 16.03 -11.75 9.02
C ASP A 4 15.38 -10.46 9.56
N THR A 5 14.14 -10.54 10.04
CA THR A 5 13.39 -9.43 10.60
C THR A 5 13.51 -9.44 12.14
N VAL A 6 13.83 -8.32 12.72
CA VAL A 6 13.83 -8.11 14.18
C VAL A 6 12.54 -7.38 14.57
N VAL A 7 11.98 -7.71 15.72
CA VAL A 7 10.76 -7.08 16.25
C VAL A 7 11.00 -6.49 17.63
N ALA A 8 10.19 -5.49 17.99
CA ALA A 8 10.19 -4.94 19.36
C ALA A 8 9.75 -6.01 20.38
N SER A 9 10.19 -5.88 21.63
CA SER A 9 9.91 -6.86 22.70
C SER A 9 8.41 -7.01 23.00
N ASN A 10 7.60 -5.99 22.75
CA ASN A 10 6.15 -5.99 22.94
C ASN A 10 5.36 -6.47 21.71
N TYR A 11 6.02 -6.91 20.64
CA TYR A 11 5.39 -7.20 19.34
C TYR A 11 4.17 -8.12 19.44
N PHE A 12 4.30 -9.27 20.09
CA PHE A 12 3.20 -10.23 20.19
C PHE A 12 2.09 -9.74 21.13
N ILE A 13 2.45 -9.02 22.19
CA ILE A 13 1.49 -8.47 23.18
C ILE A 13 0.61 -7.42 22.50
N GLU A 14 1.19 -6.51 21.74
CA GLU A 14 0.44 -5.46 21.01
C GLU A 14 -0.50 -6.03 19.96
N ILE A 15 -0.07 -7.05 19.21
CA ILE A 15 -0.91 -7.71 18.21
C ILE A 15 -2.07 -8.45 18.88
N ASP A 16 -1.81 -9.23 19.91
CA ASP A 16 -2.84 -9.99 20.62
C ASP A 16 -3.87 -9.04 21.25
N SER A 17 -3.41 -8.04 22.00
CA SER A 17 -4.27 -7.02 22.61
C SER A 17 -5.14 -6.29 21.58
N PHE A 18 -4.58 -5.96 20.43
CA PHE A 18 -5.31 -5.28 19.36
C PHE A 18 -6.46 -6.15 18.82
N PHE A 19 -6.21 -7.43 18.53
CA PHE A 19 -7.24 -8.32 17.98
C PHE A 19 -8.28 -8.76 19.02
N GLN A 20 -7.95 -8.71 20.32
CA GLN A 20 -8.95 -8.98 21.39
C GLN A 20 -10.01 -7.90 21.49
N VAL A 21 -9.65 -6.62 21.28
CA VAL A 21 -10.57 -5.50 21.48
C VAL A 21 -11.14 -4.93 20.19
N SER A 22 -10.52 -5.21 19.05
CA SER A 22 -10.88 -4.65 17.75
C SER A 22 -11.70 -5.63 16.92
N LYS A 23 -12.66 -5.07 16.14
CA LYS A 23 -13.35 -5.81 15.06
C LYS A 23 -12.55 -5.85 13.74
N ILE A 24 -11.35 -5.28 13.72
CA ILE A 24 -10.43 -5.30 12.59
C ILE A 24 -9.81 -6.70 12.52
N GLN A 25 -9.65 -7.22 11.31
CA GLN A 25 -9.22 -8.61 11.09
C GLN A 25 -7.82 -8.72 10.47
N ALA A 26 -7.30 -7.62 9.93
CA ALA A 26 -5.98 -7.54 9.34
C ALA A 26 -5.40 -6.14 9.53
N VAL A 27 -4.10 -6.05 9.75
CA VAL A 27 -3.40 -4.79 10.04
C VAL A 27 -2.03 -4.75 9.37
N SER A 28 -1.60 -3.54 8.94
CA SER A 28 -0.19 -3.23 8.80
C SER A 28 0.41 -2.90 10.17
N ILE A 29 1.69 -3.20 10.34
CA ILE A 29 2.42 -2.92 11.59
C ILE A 29 3.48 -1.88 11.26
N HIS A 30 3.68 -0.93 12.17
CA HIS A 30 4.73 0.06 12.03
C HIS A 30 6.09 -0.63 11.83
N PHE A 31 6.87 -0.12 10.89
CA PHE A 31 8.19 -0.64 10.59
C PHE A 31 9.22 0.48 10.51
N GLU A 32 10.46 0.14 10.79
CA GLU A 32 11.63 1.01 10.65
C GLU A 32 12.81 0.16 10.22
N HIS A 33 13.48 0.52 9.14
CA HIS A 33 14.73 -0.15 8.82
C HIS A 33 15.86 0.37 9.73
N PRO A 34 16.84 -0.48 10.08
CA PRO A 34 18.04 0.00 10.77
C PRO A 34 18.81 0.97 9.87
N ILE A 35 19.09 2.16 10.39
CA ILE A 35 19.77 3.26 9.66
C ILE A 35 21.24 3.44 10.09
N ASN A 36 21.70 2.64 11.03
CA ASN A 36 23.09 2.62 11.52
C ASN A 36 23.42 1.26 12.13
N GLY A 37 24.69 1.03 12.44
CA GLY A 37 25.20 -0.19 13.08
C GLY A 37 26.40 -0.76 12.33
N ASN A 38 26.83 -1.97 12.75
CA ASN A 38 28.03 -2.62 12.20
C ASN A 38 27.70 -3.78 11.24
N ASN A 39 26.42 -4.09 11.02
CA ASN A 39 25.99 -5.25 10.23
C ASN A 39 25.99 -4.98 8.73
N TYR A 40 25.98 -3.72 8.32
CA TYR A 40 25.91 -3.30 6.92
C TYR A 40 26.88 -2.13 6.69
N THR A 41 27.19 -1.84 5.43
CA THR A 41 28.01 -0.69 5.07
C THR A 41 27.19 0.61 5.08
N ASP A 42 27.88 1.75 5.16
CA ASP A 42 27.24 3.08 5.07
C ASP A 42 26.39 3.24 3.81
N PHE A 43 26.80 2.60 2.72
CA PHE A 43 26.00 2.58 1.51
C PHE A 43 24.60 2.00 1.75
N HIS A 44 24.49 0.85 2.42
CA HIS A 44 23.18 0.24 2.73
C HIS A 44 22.33 1.17 3.61
N TYR A 45 22.92 1.75 4.64
CA TYR A 45 22.21 2.65 5.54
C TYR A 45 21.74 3.92 4.83
N ASN A 46 22.56 4.52 3.96
CA ASN A 46 22.17 5.70 3.19
C ASN A 46 21.05 5.37 2.19
N GLN A 47 21.12 4.23 1.51
CA GLN A 47 20.11 3.87 0.52
C GLN A 47 18.78 3.46 1.18
N ILE A 48 18.81 2.79 2.34
CA ILE A 48 17.57 2.41 3.02
C ILE A 48 16.83 3.62 3.58
N ILE A 49 17.52 4.67 4.02
CA ILE A 49 16.89 5.93 4.42
C ILE A 49 16.07 6.52 3.26
N ASN A 50 16.66 6.63 2.08
CA ASN A 50 15.99 7.16 0.89
C ASN A 50 14.78 6.27 0.49
N TYR A 51 14.95 4.95 0.51
CA TYR A 51 13.89 4.02 0.18
C TYR A 51 12.73 4.09 1.19
N GLU A 52 13.01 4.13 2.50
CA GLU A 52 11.99 4.26 3.52
C GLU A 52 11.25 5.61 3.45
N LEU A 53 11.97 6.71 3.18
CA LEU A 53 11.36 8.01 2.93
C LEU A 53 10.41 7.95 1.73
N HIS A 54 10.77 7.28 0.64
CA HIS A 54 9.90 7.07 -0.51
C HIS A 54 8.62 6.30 -0.11
N LEU A 55 8.73 5.21 0.66
CA LEU A 55 7.58 4.43 1.12
C LEU A 55 6.63 5.26 2.00
N ARG A 56 7.19 6.03 2.94
CA ARG A 56 6.41 6.91 3.83
C ARG A 56 5.75 8.06 3.06
N TYR A 57 6.51 8.68 2.16
CA TYR A 57 5.98 9.70 1.26
C TYR A 57 4.79 9.17 0.46
N TYR A 58 4.94 8.02 -0.17
CA TYR A 58 3.89 7.43 -1.01
C TYR A 58 2.62 7.11 -0.20
N LYS A 59 2.76 6.46 0.96
CA LYS A 59 1.61 6.19 1.86
C LYS A 59 0.91 7.47 2.31
N ASN A 60 1.68 8.48 2.71
CA ASN A 60 1.12 9.76 3.15
C ASN A 60 0.45 10.53 2.01
N ALA A 61 1.01 10.47 0.81
CA ALA A 61 0.41 11.06 -0.38
C ALA A 61 -0.92 10.36 -0.76
N LEU A 62 -1.00 9.03 -0.66
CA LEU A 62 -2.27 8.31 -0.83
C LEU A 62 -3.29 8.66 0.25
N SER A 63 -2.85 8.85 1.50
CA SER A 63 -3.71 9.34 2.59
C SER A 63 -4.24 10.74 2.32
N TYR A 64 -3.40 11.63 1.79
CA TYR A 64 -3.79 12.97 1.35
C TYR A 64 -4.84 12.93 0.22
N VAL A 65 -4.71 11.99 -0.71
CA VAL A 65 -5.72 11.76 -1.77
C VAL A 65 -7.06 11.31 -1.18
N GLY A 66 -7.04 10.58 -0.06
CA GLY A 66 -8.26 10.08 0.59
C GLY A 66 -8.72 8.72 0.08
N VAL A 67 -7.81 7.91 -0.49
CA VAL A 67 -8.14 6.54 -0.93
C VAL A 67 -8.15 5.56 0.24
N PRO A 68 -8.99 4.51 0.21
CA PRO A 68 -9.16 3.58 1.35
C PRO A 68 -8.02 2.58 1.52
N TYR A 69 -7.04 2.54 0.63
CA TYR A 69 -5.91 1.60 0.63
C TYR A 69 -4.57 2.29 0.91
N ALA A 70 -4.57 3.43 1.61
CA ALA A 70 -3.36 4.16 2.00
C ALA A 70 -2.64 3.48 3.19
N PHE A 71 -2.20 2.25 3.01
CA PHE A 71 -1.47 1.46 3.99
C PHE A 71 -0.12 1.01 3.46
N HIS A 72 0.82 0.77 4.37
CA HIS A 72 2.06 0.09 4.01
C HIS A 72 1.79 -1.39 3.70
N THR A 73 2.38 -1.88 2.60
CA THR A 73 2.22 -3.27 2.13
C THR A 73 3.53 -4.03 2.24
N ILE A 74 4.19 -3.91 3.40
CA ILE A 74 5.47 -4.57 3.69
C ILE A 74 5.20 -6.00 4.16
N GLY A 75 5.70 -6.98 3.42
CA GLY A 75 5.44 -8.39 3.66
C GLY A 75 5.86 -8.92 5.03
N SER A 76 6.91 -8.35 5.63
CA SER A 76 7.34 -8.68 6.99
C SER A 76 6.61 -7.91 8.09
N ALA A 77 5.76 -6.92 7.76
CA ALA A 77 5.16 -5.99 8.72
C ALA A 77 3.62 -5.94 8.60
N PHE A 78 2.95 -7.09 8.65
CA PHE A 78 1.51 -7.18 8.75
C PHE A 78 1.09 -8.37 9.64
N ALA A 79 -0.11 -8.29 10.20
CA ALA A 79 -0.73 -9.37 10.95
C ALA A 79 -2.21 -9.50 10.60
N LEU A 80 -2.77 -10.70 10.77
CA LEU A 80 -4.18 -10.97 10.52
C LEU A 80 -4.65 -12.15 11.35
N THR A 81 -5.96 -12.24 11.53
CA THR A 81 -6.57 -13.40 12.17
C THR A 81 -6.58 -14.62 11.25
N ALA A 82 -6.54 -15.83 11.83
CA ALA A 82 -6.62 -17.07 11.06
C ALA A 82 -7.91 -17.13 10.21
N SER A 83 -9.02 -16.59 10.73
CA SER A 83 -10.30 -16.53 10.02
C SER A 83 -10.23 -15.61 8.78
N ALA A 84 -9.57 -14.45 8.87
CA ALA A 84 -9.36 -13.57 7.72
C ALA A 84 -8.49 -14.24 6.65
N TYR A 85 -7.42 -14.94 7.07
CA TYR A 85 -6.57 -15.71 6.16
C TYR A 85 -7.37 -16.77 5.39
N ALA A 86 -8.18 -17.54 6.10
CA ALA A 86 -9.00 -18.60 5.50
C ALA A 86 -10.06 -18.05 4.54
N ARG A 87 -10.78 -16.99 4.93
CA ARG A 87 -11.79 -16.35 4.07
C ARG A 87 -11.22 -15.82 2.75
N GLN A 88 -9.98 -15.34 2.78
CA GLN A 88 -9.32 -14.85 1.57
C GLN A 88 -8.69 -15.98 0.73
N GLY A 89 -8.83 -17.25 1.15
CA GLY A 89 -8.27 -18.41 0.47
C GLY A 89 -6.76 -18.52 0.60
N GLY A 90 -6.19 -17.84 1.60
CA GLY A 90 -4.76 -17.81 1.87
C GLY A 90 -3.94 -16.97 0.89
N MET A 91 -2.64 -16.95 1.11
CA MET A 91 -1.67 -16.26 0.26
C MET A 91 -1.35 -17.12 -0.98
N ASN A 92 -1.49 -16.55 -2.16
CA ASN A 92 -1.18 -17.26 -3.41
C ASN A 92 0.33 -17.50 -3.56
N ARG A 93 0.70 -18.64 -4.11
CA ARG A 93 2.08 -18.95 -4.48
C ARG A 93 2.46 -18.15 -5.73
N ARG A 94 3.13 -17.02 -5.54
CA ARG A 94 3.71 -16.18 -6.61
C ARG A 94 5.23 -16.14 -6.45
N LYS A 95 5.95 -15.87 -7.54
CA LYS A 95 7.40 -15.70 -7.49
C LYS A 95 7.82 -14.42 -6.74
N ALA A 96 6.93 -13.44 -6.68
CA ALA A 96 7.15 -12.17 -5.99
C ALA A 96 5.84 -11.38 -5.83
N GLY A 97 5.75 -10.52 -4.80
CA GLY A 97 4.62 -9.63 -4.52
C GLY A 97 3.38 -10.35 -4.01
N GLU A 98 3.52 -11.60 -3.59
CA GLU A 98 2.45 -12.37 -2.96
C GLU A 98 1.87 -11.63 -1.75
N ASP A 99 2.72 -10.94 -0.99
CA ASP A 99 2.39 -10.08 0.13
C ASP A 99 1.57 -8.87 -0.31
N PHE A 100 2.04 -8.12 -1.30
CA PHE A 100 1.33 -6.96 -1.84
C PHE A 100 -0.06 -7.34 -2.36
N TYR A 101 -0.16 -8.39 -3.17
CA TYR A 101 -1.45 -8.88 -3.67
C TYR A 101 -2.36 -9.34 -2.56
N PHE A 102 -1.81 -10.03 -1.55
CA PHE A 102 -2.59 -10.55 -0.44
C PHE A 102 -3.09 -9.42 0.48
N ILE A 103 -2.23 -8.46 0.83
CA ILE A 103 -2.60 -7.31 1.66
C ILE A 103 -3.67 -6.47 0.94
N ASN A 104 -3.54 -6.21 -0.37
CA ASN A 104 -4.58 -5.51 -1.12
C ASN A 104 -5.92 -6.27 -1.15
N LYS A 105 -5.89 -7.60 -1.17
CA LYS A 105 -7.09 -8.43 -1.06
C LYS A 105 -7.74 -8.30 0.31
N LEU A 106 -6.93 -8.27 1.38
CA LEU A 106 -7.40 -8.01 2.75
C LEU A 106 -8.02 -6.62 2.90
N ILE A 107 -7.37 -5.59 2.38
CA ILE A 107 -7.88 -4.19 2.43
C ILE A 107 -9.26 -4.08 1.76
N LYS A 108 -9.49 -4.80 0.66
CA LYS A 108 -10.78 -4.80 -0.05
C LYS A 108 -11.85 -5.63 0.63
N GLY A 109 -11.49 -6.75 1.22
CA GLY A 109 -12.43 -7.76 1.73
C GLY A 109 -12.68 -7.72 3.22
N GLU A 110 -11.80 -7.07 3.98
CA GLU A 110 -11.82 -7.05 5.43
C GLU A 110 -11.76 -5.62 5.97
N LYS A 111 -12.07 -5.47 7.27
CA LYS A 111 -11.70 -4.24 7.98
C LYS A 111 -10.20 -4.26 8.21
N PHE A 112 -9.48 -3.37 7.55
CA PHE A 112 -8.03 -3.24 7.64
C PHE A 112 -7.63 -2.03 8.50
N GLY A 113 -6.57 -2.17 9.26
CA GLY A 113 -6.09 -1.14 10.19
C GLY A 113 -4.57 -1.05 10.28
N GLU A 114 -4.11 -0.34 11.29
CA GLU A 114 -2.69 -0.10 11.54
C GLU A 114 -2.37 -0.26 13.04
N ILE A 115 -1.28 -0.96 13.38
CA ILE A 115 -0.70 -0.99 14.72
C ILE A 115 0.59 -0.17 14.69
N ILE A 116 0.66 0.87 15.53
CA ILE A 116 1.80 1.79 15.63
C ILE A 116 2.56 1.70 16.96
N ASN A 117 2.04 0.94 17.93
CA ASN A 117 2.60 0.83 19.28
C ASN A 117 3.71 -0.23 19.39
N THR A 118 4.02 -0.90 18.30
CA THR A 118 5.15 -1.83 18.20
C THR A 118 5.86 -1.63 16.87
N THR A 119 7.08 -2.15 16.73
CA THR A 119 7.92 -1.92 15.55
C THR A 119 8.49 -3.21 15.01
N VAL A 120 8.40 -3.34 13.69
CA VAL A 120 9.10 -4.36 12.90
C VAL A 120 10.34 -3.71 12.27
N LYS A 121 11.49 -4.37 12.33
CA LYS A 121 12.75 -3.89 11.74
C LYS A 121 13.20 -4.85 10.63
N PRO A 122 12.76 -4.61 9.37
CA PRO A 122 13.20 -5.41 8.23
C PRO A 122 14.68 -5.19 7.94
N SER A 123 15.33 -6.20 7.37
CA SER A 123 16.75 -6.12 6.98
C SER A 123 16.94 -5.21 5.75
N PRO A 124 17.94 -4.29 5.75
CA PRO A 124 18.30 -3.48 4.58
C PRO A 124 19.26 -4.19 3.61
N ARG A 125 19.33 -5.51 3.64
CA ARG A 125 20.24 -6.29 2.80
C ARG A 125 19.89 -6.18 1.31
N MET A 126 20.89 -6.23 0.45
CA MET A 126 20.70 -6.40 -0.99
C MET A 126 20.16 -7.81 -1.31
N SER A 127 19.26 -7.90 -2.28
CA SER A 127 18.72 -9.19 -2.73
C SER A 127 18.32 -9.13 -4.21
N ASN A 128 18.62 -10.20 -4.93
CA ASN A 128 18.16 -10.41 -6.32
C ASN A 128 17.06 -11.51 -6.40
N ARG A 129 16.60 -12.03 -5.25
CA ARG A 129 15.64 -13.13 -5.18
C ARG A 129 14.30 -12.80 -5.82
N VAL A 130 13.87 -11.55 -5.70
CA VAL A 130 12.62 -11.03 -6.24
C VAL A 130 12.84 -9.76 -7.04
N PRO A 131 11.97 -9.43 -8.01
CA PRO A 131 12.18 -8.31 -8.93
C PRO A 131 11.90 -6.92 -8.33
N PHE A 132 11.36 -6.84 -7.11
CA PHE A 132 11.04 -5.59 -6.40
C PHE A 132 11.11 -5.76 -4.88
N GLY A 133 10.84 -4.71 -4.11
CA GLY A 133 10.96 -4.67 -2.64
C GLY A 133 12.31 -4.14 -2.19
N THR A 134 12.52 -4.06 -0.86
CA THR A 134 13.67 -3.43 -0.20
C THR A 134 15.00 -3.91 -0.76
N GLY A 135 15.24 -5.22 -0.73
CA GLY A 135 16.53 -5.79 -1.15
C GLY A 135 16.85 -5.54 -2.61
N ARG A 136 15.84 -5.56 -3.49
CA ARG A 136 16.00 -5.26 -4.92
C ARG A 136 16.29 -3.78 -5.16
N ALA A 137 15.58 -2.89 -4.48
CA ALA A 137 15.79 -1.46 -4.62
C ALA A 137 17.22 -1.05 -4.22
N ILE A 138 17.75 -1.57 -3.11
CA ILE A 138 19.12 -1.29 -2.68
C ILE A 138 20.15 -1.89 -3.65
N LEU A 139 19.89 -3.09 -4.19
CA LEU A 139 20.76 -3.71 -5.19
C LEU A 139 20.79 -2.89 -6.49
N GLU A 140 19.64 -2.39 -6.96
CA GLU A 140 19.57 -1.55 -8.17
C GLU A 140 20.26 -0.20 -7.95
N ALA A 141 20.15 0.39 -6.77
CA ALA A 141 20.91 1.58 -6.40
C ALA A 141 22.43 1.31 -6.42
N PHE A 142 22.86 0.17 -5.85
CA PHE A 142 24.27 -0.25 -5.90
C PHE A 142 24.78 -0.40 -7.34
N GLN A 143 23.96 -0.97 -8.23
CA GLN A 143 24.27 -1.13 -9.65
C GLN A 143 24.10 0.17 -10.45
N LYS A 144 23.79 1.30 -9.82
CA LYS A 144 23.48 2.60 -10.44
C LYS A 144 22.35 2.54 -11.49
N LYS A 145 21.42 1.59 -11.33
CA LYS A 145 20.23 1.43 -12.19
C LYS A 145 19.03 2.22 -11.67
N LYS A 146 19.04 2.60 -10.40
CA LYS A 146 17.96 3.34 -9.74
C LYS A 146 18.54 4.39 -8.80
N ASP A 147 18.01 5.59 -8.88
CA ASP A 147 18.26 6.67 -7.92
C ASP A 147 17.11 6.69 -6.90
N LEU A 148 17.41 6.30 -5.66
CA LEU A 148 16.44 6.24 -4.57
C LEU A 148 16.15 7.61 -3.93
N THR A 149 16.84 8.68 -4.35
CA THR A 149 16.50 10.05 -3.93
C THR A 149 15.28 10.59 -4.70
N LEU A 150 14.93 9.95 -5.81
CA LEU A 150 13.79 10.35 -6.64
C LEU A 150 12.51 9.65 -6.20
N THR A 151 11.41 10.40 -6.19
CA THR A 151 10.08 9.88 -5.90
C THR A 151 9.04 10.50 -6.85
N TYR A 152 7.78 10.11 -6.73
CA TYR A 152 6.69 10.65 -7.53
C TYR A 152 6.51 12.15 -7.27
N ASN A 153 6.17 12.89 -8.34
CA ASN A 153 5.83 14.30 -8.22
C ASN A 153 4.53 14.46 -7.42
N PHE A 154 4.54 15.32 -6.39
CA PHE A 154 3.37 15.55 -5.53
C PHE A 154 2.16 16.06 -6.33
N LYS A 155 2.39 16.80 -7.40
CA LYS A 155 1.32 17.30 -8.29
C LYS A 155 0.43 16.17 -8.86
N SER A 156 0.99 14.97 -9.04
CA SER A 156 0.19 13.81 -9.45
C SER A 156 -0.85 13.43 -8.40
N PHE A 157 -0.49 13.54 -7.13
CA PHE A 157 -1.41 13.27 -6.02
C PHE A 157 -2.44 14.39 -5.82
N GLU A 158 -2.10 15.64 -6.12
CA GLU A 158 -3.08 16.76 -6.13
C GLU A 158 -4.14 16.51 -7.20
N VAL A 159 -3.75 16.10 -8.40
CA VAL A 159 -4.68 15.74 -9.49
C VAL A 159 -5.55 14.54 -9.12
N LEU A 160 -4.97 13.51 -8.51
CA LEU A 160 -5.74 12.36 -8.02
C LEU A 160 -6.72 12.77 -6.94
N LYS A 161 -6.30 13.64 -6.02
CA LYS A 161 -7.17 14.14 -4.95
C LYS A 161 -8.36 14.91 -5.53
N GLU A 162 -8.15 15.82 -6.47
CA GLU A 162 -9.22 16.56 -7.13
C GLU A 162 -10.24 15.60 -7.76
N TRP A 163 -9.78 14.58 -8.44
CA TRP A 163 -10.65 13.57 -9.03
C TRP A 163 -11.42 12.77 -7.98
N VAL A 164 -10.74 12.26 -6.95
CA VAL A 164 -11.37 11.52 -5.85
C VAL A 164 -12.38 12.39 -5.11
N ASP A 165 -12.05 13.66 -4.83
CA ASP A 165 -12.96 14.61 -4.21
C ASP A 165 -14.22 14.85 -5.06
N ASN A 166 -14.09 14.89 -6.40
CA ASN A 166 -15.24 14.99 -7.29
C ASN A 166 -16.13 13.73 -7.17
N ILE A 167 -15.56 12.56 -7.18
CA ILE A 167 -16.30 11.28 -7.00
C ILE A 167 -17.00 11.25 -5.62
N LEU A 168 -16.31 11.62 -4.56
CA LEU A 168 -16.88 11.67 -3.20
C LEU A 168 -18.05 12.69 -3.08
N LYS A 169 -18.04 13.75 -3.89
CA LYS A 169 -19.11 14.77 -3.98
C LYS A 169 -20.17 14.44 -5.03
N GLU A 170 -20.18 13.23 -5.56
CA GLU A 170 -21.13 12.77 -6.59
C GLU A 170 -21.06 13.58 -7.90
N ARG A 171 -19.89 14.13 -8.20
CA ARG A 171 -19.60 14.83 -9.44
C ARG A 171 -18.98 13.88 -10.44
N TYR A 172 -19.80 13.16 -11.17
CA TYR A 172 -19.39 12.07 -12.08
C TYR A 172 -19.22 12.51 -13.53
N ILE A 173 -19.37 13.81 -13.82
CA ILE A 173 -19.31 14.34 -15.17
C ILE A 173 -17.86 14.30 -15.67
N TYR A 174 -17.60 13.52 -16.72
CA TYR A 174 -16.25 13.33 -17.27
C TYR A 174 -15.56 14.66 -17.64
N ASN A 175 -16.31 15.64 -18.16
CA ASN A 175 -15.75 16.93 -18.57
C ASN A 175 -15.15 17.71 -17.40
N ASP A 176 -15.63 17.49 -16.17
CA ASP A 176 -15.15 18.13 -14.95
C ASP A 176 -13.90 17.45 -14.36
N PHE A 177 -13.47 16.32 -14.95
CA PHE A 177 -12.29 15.62 -14.48
C PHE A 177 -11.01 16.37 -14.87
N PRO A 178 -9.94 16.30 -14.03
CA PRO A 178 -8.63 16.83 -14.37
C PRO A 178 -8.12 16.29 -15.70
N LYS A 179 -7.39 17.14 -16.45
CA LYS A 179 -6.88 16.79 -17.77
C LYS A 179 -6.07 15.47 -17.77
N LEU A 180 -5.19 15.29 -16.81
CA LEU A 180 -4.37 14.06 -16.70
C LEU A 180 -5.23 12.81 -16.47
N ILE A 181 -6.31 12.90 -15.69
CA ILE A 181 -7.24 11.78 -15.50
C ILE A 181 -7.94 11.42 -16.82
N LYS A 182 -8.32 12.42 -17.61
CA LYS A 182 -8.94 12.22 -18.94
C LYS A 182 -7.99 11.58 -19.96
N GLU A 183 -6.69 11.75 -19.80
CA GLU A 183 -5.67 11.09 -20.64
C GLU A 183 -5.57 9.57 -20.29
N TYR A 184 -5.82 9.21 -19.04
CA TYR A 184 -5.81 7.82 -18.57
C TYR A 184 -7.12 7.08 -18.80
N ILE A 185 -8.25 7.76 -18.61
CA ILE A 185 -9.60 7.18 -18.72
C ILE A 185 -10.31 7.88 -19.86
N ARG A 186 -10.50 7.18 -20.98
CA ARG A 186 -11.25 7.72 -22.12
C ARG A 186 -12.72 7.93 -21.74
N PHE A 187 -13.38 8.90 -22.37
CA PHE A 187 -14.79 9.21 -22.13
C PHE A 187 -15.70 7.99 -22.23
N GLN A 188 -15.54 7.18 -23.28
CA GLN A 188 -16.34 5.97 -23.47
C GLN A 188 -16.14 4.94 -22.36
N ASP A 189 -14.89 4.73 -21.93
CA ASP A 189 -14.56 3.79 -20.87
C ASP A 189 -15.13 4.24 -19.53
N TRP A 190 -15.10 5.58 -19.26
CA TRP A 190 -15.72 6.13 -18.08
C TRP A 190 -17.24 5.93 -18.05
N ASN A 191 -17.93 6.24 -19.13
CA ASN A 191 -19.40 6.09 -19.19
C ASN A 191 -19.82 4.64 -18.93
N ILE A 192 -19.13 3.66 -19.56
CA ILE A 192 -19.39 2.23 -19.32
C ILE A 192 -19.18 1.87 -17.85
N LEU A 193 -18.09 2.34 -17.23
CA LEU A 193 -17.80 2.08 -15.83
C LEU A 193 -18.81 2.76 -14.90
N HIS A 194 -19.16 4.00 -15.19
CA HIS A 194 -20.11 4.77 -14.40
C HIS A 194 -21.49 4.12 -14.42
N ASP A 195 -21.99 3.75 -15.60
CA ASP A 195 -23.26 3.02 -15.76
C ASP A 195 -23.23 1.68 -15.03
N MET A 196 -22.12 0.95 -15.11
CA MET A 196 -21.94 -0.30 -14.38
C MET A 196 -21.98 -0.06 -12.85
N PHE A 197 -21.36 0.99 -12.34
CA PHE A 197 -21.40 1.32 -10.91
C PHE A 197 -22.80 1.71 -10.48
N LEU A 198 -23.51 2.54 -11.25
CA LEU A 198 -24.89 2.94 -10.95
C LEU A 198 -25.85 1.75 -10.93
N ASN A 199 -25.79 0.90 -11.94
CA ASN A 199 -26.69 -0.26 -12.07
C ASN A 199 -26.46 -1.32 -10.98
N ASN A 200 -25.26 -1.38 -10.39
CA ASN A 200 -24.90 -2.34 -9.35
C ASN A 200 -24.81 -1.72 -7.94
N SER A 201 -25.21 -0.47 -7.76
CA SER A 201 -25.20 0.20 -6.46
C SER A 201 -26.61 0.68 -6.07
N GLN A 202 -26.99 0.41 -4.81
CA GLN A 202 -28.25 0.92 -4.23
C GLN A 202 -28.01 2.14 -3.33
N SER A 203 -26.75 2.53 -3.13
CA SER A 203 -26.37 3.66 -2.30
C SER A 203 -25.02 4.23 -2.75
N LYS A 204 -24.77 5.47 -2.35
CA LYS A 204 -23.47 6.12 -2.55
C LYS A 204 -22.30 5.29 -2.01
N GLU A 205 -22.48 4.68 -0.83
CA GLU A 205 -21.46 3.85 -0.20
C GLU A 205 -21.11 2.63 -1.08
N ASN A 206 -22.13 1.97 -1.65
CA ASN A 206 -21.93 0.85 -2.58
C ASN A 206 -21.27 1.31 -3.89
N TYR A 207 -21.66 2.48 -4.41
CA TYR A 207 -21.00 3.08 -5.57
C TYR A 207 -19.50 3.30 -5.31
N LEU A 208 -19.16 3.94 -4.20
CA LEU A 208 -17.77 4.20 -3.82
C LEU A 208 -16.96 2.90 -3.62
N LYS A 209 -17.59 1.87 -3.07
CA LYS A 209 -16.96 0.55 -2.95
C LYS A 209 -16.62 -0.05 -4.31
N LEU A 210 -17.53 0.02 -5.28
CA LEU A 210 -17.29 -0.44 -6.66
C LEU A 210 -16.20 0.41 -7.33
N PHE A 211 -16.27 1.73 -7.17
CA PHE A 211 -15.27 2.65 -7.69
C PHE A 211 -13.86 2.31 -7.19
N PHE A 212 -13.65 2.23 -5.87
CA PHE A 212 -12.35 1.91 -5.30
C PHE A 212 -11.93 0.44 -5.48
N THR A 213 -12.85 -0.44 -5.83
CA THR A 213 -12.52 -1.81 -6.25
C THR A 213 -11.94 -1.83 -7.66
N LYS A 214 -12.45 -0.99 -8.55
CA LYS A 214 -11.95 -0.84 -9.92
C LYS A 214 -10.66 -0.02 -9.97
N PHE A 215 -10.65 1.13 -9.30
CA PHE A 215 -9.50 2.03 -9.19
C PHE A 215 -8.76 1.76 -7.87
N ASP A 216 -8.17 0.59 -7.79
CA ASP A 216 -7.47 0.09 -6.61
C ASP A 216 -5.99 0.50 -6.56
N ALA A 217 -5.26 -0.01 -5.58
CA ALA A 217 -3.85 0.28 -5.41
C ALA A 217 -2.98 -0.14 -6.62
N PHE A 218 -3.40 -1.16 -7.40
CA PHE A 218 -2.70 -1.54 -8.63
C PHE A 218 -2.89 -0.55 -9.76
N TRP A 219 -4.08 0.03 -9.84
CA TRP A 219 -4.39 1.03 -10.85
C TRP A 219 -3.71 2.37 -10.56
N MET A 220 -3.46 2.67 -9.27
CA MET A 220 -2.85 3.92 -8.81
C MET A 220 -1.30 3.88 -8.83
N LEU A 221 -0.67 2.72 -9.08
CA LEU A 221 0.76 2.58 -9.28
C LEU A 221 1.18 3.00 -10.69
#